data_4a59320b4cddacffd53a5438ac3acfa1
#
_entry.id   4a59320b4cddacffd53a5438ac3acfa1
#
_cell.length_a   1.000
_cell.length_b   1.000
_cell.length_c   1.000
_cell.angle_alpha   90.00
_cell.angle_beta   90.00
_cell.angle_gamma   90.00
#
_symmetry.space_group_name_H-M   'P 1'
#
loop_
_entity.id
_entity.type
_entity.pdbx_description
1 polymer ?
#
loop_
_entity_poly.entity_id
_entity_poly.type
_entity_poly.pdbx_seq_one_letter_code
_entity_poly.pdbx_strand_id
1 'polypeptide(L)'
;KMALLPKGSKLINNPVSVAPGFNLENVYVFPGVPDILKVMFLEFVDNLLDERILPQKTISTILAEGIIGTFVGKVQKEHIEVEIGSYPYFKNNSFGVSLVIKSEDTKKLELVSKKLFRYLEKHNGKPKYF
;
A
#
# COMPACT_ATOMS: atom_id res chain seq x y z
N LYS A 1 -23.67 12.22 23.84
CA LYS A 1 -22.96 11.24 24.71
C LYS A 1 -21.97 10.43 23.87
N MET A 2 -20.85 11.04 23.46
CA MET A 2 -19.75 10.33 22.77
C MET A 2 -18.62 10.00 23.76
N ALA A 3 -18.99 9.53 24.97
CA ALA A 3 -18.03 9.33 26.05
C ALA A 3 -17.69 7.85 26.32
N LEU A 4 -18.24 6.93 25.53
CA LEU A 4 -17.93 5.52 25.67
C LEU A 4 -17.00 5.07 24.55
N LEU A 5 -15.78 4.69 24.94
CA LEU A 5 -14.77 4.15 24.06
C LEU A 5 -14.55 2.66 24.38
N PRO A 6 -14.07 1.87 23.42
CA PRO A 6 -13.71 0.48 23.69
C PRO A 6 -12.66 0.39 24.82
N LYS A 7 -12.81 -0.61 25.69
CA LYS A 7 -11.86 -0.84 26.78
C LYS A 7 -10.45 -1.09 26.20
N GLY A 8 -9.46 -0.38 26.74
CA GLY A 8 -8.08 -0.48 26.31
C GLY A 8 -7.69 0.48 25.16
N SER A 9 -8.64 1.26 24.63
CA SER A 9 -8.32 2.26 23.61
C SER A 9 -7.54 3.43 24.20
N LYS A 10 -6.69 4.05 23.36
CA LYS A 10 -5.96 5.30 23.63
C LYS A 10 -6.57 6.42 22.82
N LEU A 11 -6.68 7.61 23.41
CA LEU A 11 -7.19 8.79 22.69
C LEU A 11 -6.17 9.32 21.70
N ILE A 12 -6.68 9.74 20.53
CA ILE A 12 -5.94 10.53 19.55
C ILE A 12 -6.46 11.96 19.65
N ASN A 13 -5.55 12.89 19.90
CA ASN A 13 -5.89 14.31 20.05
C ASN A 13 -6.56 14.85 18.79
N ASN A 14 -7.57 15.72 18.99
CA ASN A 14 -8.21 16.47 17.91
C ASN A 14 -7.99 17.96 18.17
N PRO A 15 -7.07 18.61 17.42
CA PRO A 15 -6.78 20.03 17.64
C PRO A 15 -7.87 20.97 17.13
N VAL A 16 -8.85 20.45 16.37
CA VAL A 16 -9.90 21.26 15.74
C VAL A 16 -11.20 21.24 16.54
N SER A 17 -11.50 20.13 17.22
CA SER A 17 -12.74 19.97 17.96
C SER A 17 -12.60 19.10 19.20
N VAL A 18 -13.65 19.08 20.05
CA VAL A 18 -13.67 18.30 21.28
C VAL A 18 -13.90 16.79 21.07
N ALA A 19 -14.15 16.35 19.83
CA ALA A 19 -14.38 14.96 19.51
C ALA A 19 -13.05 14.25 19.18
N PRO A 20 -12.43 13.51 20.12
CA PRO A 20 -11.15 12.87 19.85
C PRO A 20 -11.32 11.67 18.89
N GLY A 21 -10.22 11.30 18.26
CA GLY A 21 -10.06 9.97 17.70
C GLY A 21 -9.65 8.98 18.78
N PHE A 22 -9.56 7.71 18.44
CA PHE A 22 -8.96 6.70 19.34
C PHE A 22 -8.24 5.61 18.56
N ASN A 23 -7.33 4.96 19.22
CA ASN A 23 -6.69 3.76 18.71
C ASN A 23 -6.93 2.59 19.65
N LEU A 24 -7.14 1.42 19.09
CA LEU A 24 -7.19 0.14 19.79
C LEU A 24 -6.31 -0.85 19.01
N GLU A 25 -5.24 -1.30 19.61
CA GLU A 25 -4.21 -2.14 18.96
C GLU A 25 -3.72 -1.51 17.64
N ASN A 26 -3.99 -2.14 16.50
CA ASN A 26 -3.61 -1.67 15.16
C ASN A 26 -4.75 -0.95 14.41
N VAL A 27 -5.87 -0.65 15.10
CA VAL A 27 -7.02 0.05 14.52
C VAL A 27 -7.05 1.50 15.01
N TYR A 28 -7.11 2.44 14.07
CA TYR A 28 -7.15 3.87 14.33
C TYR A 28 -8.46 4.45 13.82
N VAL A 29 -9.19 5.14 14.68
CA VAL A 29 -10.51 5.69 14.38
C VAL A 29 -10.48 7.21 14.51
N PHE A 30 -10.90 7.90 13.45
CA PHE A 30 -10.95 9.35 13.37
C PHE A 30 -12.38 9.85 13.12
N PRO A 31 -12.72 11.10 13.51
CA PRO A 31 -13.97 11.72 13.12
C PRO A 31 -14.15 11.76 11.60
N GLY A 32 -15.37 11.47 11.12
CA GLY A 32 -15.69 11.39 9.69
C GLY A 32 -15.85 12.74 8.97
N VAL A 33 -15.56 13.87 9.61
CA VAL A 33 -15.59 15.20 9.00
C VAL A 33 -14.29 15.42 8.23
N PRO A 34 -14.32 15.63 6.88
CA PRO A 34 -13.13 15.64 6.04
C PRO A 34 -12.02 16.59 6.49
N ASP A 35 -12.36 17.82 6.86
CA ASP A 35 -11.37 18.82 7.28
C ASP A 35 -10.72 18.46 8.62
N ILE A 36 -11.49 17.93 9.56
CA ILE A 36 -10.99 17.46 10.86
C ILE A 36 -10.12 16.22 10.66
N LEU A 37 -10.61 15.25 9.89
CA LEU A 37 -9.85 14.03 9.57
C LEU A 37 -8.50 14.36 8.97
N LYS A 38 -8.44 15.28 8.00
CA LYS A 38 -7.20 15.69 7.33
C LYS A 38 -6.17 16.25 8.33
N VAL A 39 -6.58 17.16 9.20
CA VAL A 39 -5.69 17.77 10.19
C VAL A 39 -5.19 16.73 11.19
N MET A 40 -6.09 15.93 11.76
CA MET A 40 -5.74 14.89 12.71
C MET A 40 -4.84 13.81 12.10
N PHE A 41 -5.10 13.43 10.85
CA PHE A 41 -4.33 12.40 10.15
C PHE A 41 -2.90 12.86 9.87
N LEU A 42 -2.71 14.11 9.43
CA LEU A 42 -1.38 14.67 9.18
C LEU A 42 -0.54 14.72 10.48
N GLU A 43 -1.12 15.23 11.58
CA GLU A 43 -0.43 15.25 12.88
C GLU A 43 -0.13 13.84 13.39
N PHE A 44 -1.04 12.90 13.15
CA PHE A 44 -0.87 11.51 13.57
C PHE A 44 0.21 10.79 12.77
N VAL A 45 0.25 10.98 11.45
CA VAL A 45 1.24 10.35 10.55
C VAL A 45 2.66 10.78 10.90
N ASP A 46 2.88 12.05 11.23
CA ASP A 46 4.20 12.54 11.66
C ASP A 46 4.72 11.80 12.91
N ASN A 47 3.81 11.34 13.79
CA ASN A 47 4.15 10.55 14.97
C ASN A 47 4.30 9.04 14.68
N LEU A 48 3.78 8.56 13.53
CA LEU A 48 3.93 7.16 13.09
C LEU A 48 5.20 6.92 12.28
N LEU A 49 5.80 7.98 11.73
CA LEU A 49 6.94 7.90 10.82
C LEU A 49 8.26 7.58 11.53
N ASP A 50 8.25 6.55 12.38
CA ASP A 50 9.47 5.78 12.69
C ASP A 50 9.66 4.72 11.59
N GLU A 51 9.61 5.13 10.32
CA GLU A 51 9.44 4.23 9.19
C GLU A 51 10.76 3.87 8.53
N ARG A 52 11.05 2.60 8.60
CA ARG A 52 11.89 1.96 7.60
C ARG A 52 11.18 2.01 6.26
N ILE A 53 11.53 2.96 5.41
CA ILE A 53 11.10 2.96 4.01
C ILE A 53 11.73 1.73 3.35
N LEU A 54 10.90 0.72 3.10
CA LEU A 54 11.37 -0.49 2.42
C LEU A 54 11.80 -0.15 0.99
N PRO A 55 12.96 -0.64 0.54
CA PRO A 55 13.32 -0.61 -0.86
C PRO A 55 12.21 -1.16 -1.72
N GLN A 56 11.85 -0.43 -2.78
CA GLN A 56 10.77 -0.85 -3.67
C GLN A 56 11.12 -0.66 -5.14
N LYS A 57 10.46 -1.44 -5.99
CA LYS A 57 10.46 -1.28 -7.46
C LYS A 57 9.03 -1.32 -7.96
N THR A 58 8.73 -0.45 -8.90
CA THR A 58 7.42 -0.42 -9.56
C THR A 58 7.57 -0.81 -11.03
N ILE A 59 6.71 -1.74 -11.49
CA ILE A 59 6.64 -2.15 -12.88
C ILE A 59 5.21 -1.88 -13.37
N SER A 60 5.06 -1.06 -14.39
CA SER A 60 3.77 -0.90 -15.06
C SER A 60 3.64 -1.85 -16.23
N THR A 61 2.42 -2.29 -16.53
CA THR A 61 2.08 -3.12 -17.69
C THR A 61 0.71 -2.74 -18.24
N ILE A 62 0.50 -2.99 -19.53
CA ILE A 62 -0.81 -2.84 -20.19
C ILE A 62 -1.71 -4.07 -20.02
N LEU A 63 -1.21 -5.14 -19.43
CA LEU A 63 -2.00 -6.35 -19.16
C LEU A 63 -3.01 -6.08 -18.05
N ALA A 64 -4.20 -6.65 -18.21
CA ALA A 64 -5.22 -6.64 -17.17
C ALA A 64 -4.82 -7.55 -15.98
N GLU A 65 -5.26 -7.19 -14.78
CA GLU A 65 -4.95 -7.93 -13.56
C GLU A 65 -5.35 -9.41 -13.64
N GLY A 66 -6.50 -9.72 -14.24
CA GLY A 66 -6.96 -11.11 -14.44
C GLY A 66 -6.00 -11.98 -15.24
N ILE A 67 -5.17 -11.38 -16.12
CA ILE A 67 -4.18 -12.11 -16.91
C ILE A 67 -2.94 -12.44 -16.09
N ILE A 68 -2.51 -11.50 -15.24
CA ILE A 68 -1.24 -11.62 -14.51
C ILE A 68 -1.39 -12.18 -13.09
N GLY A 69 -2.61 -12.10 -12.51
CA GLY A 69 -2.87 -12.38 -11.10
C GLY A 69 -2.44 -13.78 -10.67
N THR A 70 -2.69 -14.81 -11.47
CA THR A 70 -2.27 -16.18 -11.16
C THR A 70 -0.75 -16.29 -11.03
N PHE A 71 0.00 -15.66 -11.94
CA PHE A 71 1.45 -15.69 -11.91
C PHE A 71 2.01 -14.86 -10.75
N VAL A 72 1.46 -13.65 -10.54
CA VAL A 72 1.85 -12.79 -9.40
C VAL A 72 1.61 -13.52 -8.08
N GLY A 73 0.44 -14.15 -7.92
CA GLY A 73 0.13 -14.94 -6.72
C GLY A 73 1.05 -16.15 -6.51
N LYS A 74 1.49 -16.80 -7.60
CA LYS A 74 2.51 -17.86 -7.52
C LYS A 74 3.85 -17.31 -7.05
N VAL A 75 4.32 -16.22 -7.65
CA VAL A 75 5.59 -15.57 -7.28
C VAL A 75 5.55 -15.10 -5.82
N GLN A 76 4.43 -14.52 -5.37
CA GLN A 76 4.25 -14.11 -3.97
C GLN A 76 4.38 -15.29 -2.99
N LYS A 77 3.81 -16.45 -3.32
CA LYS A 77 3.92 -17.66 -2.49
C LYS A 77 5.33 -18.23 -2.44
N GLU A 78 6.08 -18.13 -3.55
CA GLU A 78 7.47 -18.60 -3.64
C GLU A 78 8.45 -17.66 -2.90
N HIS A 79 8.08 -16.40 -2.71
CA HIS A 79 8.92 -15.34 -2.12
C HIS A 79 8.15 -14.57 -1.04
N ILE A 80 7.93 -15.22 0.10
CA ILE A 80 7.13 -14.66 1.22
C ILE A 80 7.76 -13.42 1.88
N GLU A 81 9.06 -13.22 1.72
CA GLU A 81 9.82 -12.07 2.21
C GLU A 81 9.78 -10.84 1.28
N VAL A 82 9.09 -10.98 0.14
CA VAL A 82 8.87 -9.90 -0.82
C VAL A 82 7.38 -9.62 -0.89
N GLU A 83 6.98 -8.37 -0.70
CA GLU A 83 5.59 -7.95 -0.85
C GLU A 83 5.33 -7.51 -2.28
N ILE A 84 4.26 -8.00 -2.90
CA ILE A 84 3.86 -7.61 -4.25
C ILE A 84 2.44 -7.06 -4.22
N GLY A 85 2.31 -5.74 -4.37
CA GLY A 85 1.03 -5.04 -4.54
C GLY A 85 0.66 -4.93 -6.02
N SER A 86 -0.60 -5.18 -6.35
CA SER A 86 -1.17 -5.01 -7.69
C SER A 86 -2.17 -3.87 -7.69
N TYR A 87 -1.94 -2.84 -8.51
CA TYR A 87 -2.72 -1.60 -8.55
C TYR A 87 -3.20 -1.34 -9.98
N PRO A 88 -4.44 -1.73 -10.31
CA PRO A 88 -5.04 -1.37 -11.59
C PRO A 88 -5.14 0.15 -11.76
N TYR A 89 -4.89 0.63 -12.96
CA TYR A 89 -5.04 2.04 -13.28
C TYR A 89 -5.74 2.24 -14.65
N PHE A 90 -6.36 3.41 -14.77
CA PHE A 90 -6.87 3.92 -16.05
C PHE A 90 -6.28 5.31 -16.26
N LYS A 91 -5.45 5.46 -17.27
CA LYS A 91 -4.81 6.74 -17.60
C LYS A 91 -4.69 6.89 -19.11
N ASN A 92 -5.00 8.09 -19.63
CA ASN A 92 -4.90 8.40 -21.05
C ASN A 92 -5.63 7.38 -21.95
N ASN A 93 -6.87 7.04 -21.61
CA ASN A 93 -7.69 6.04 -22.32
C ASN A 93 -7.07 4.63 -22.40
N SER A 94 -6.11 4.32 -21.53
CA SER A 94 -5.45 3.01 -21.46
C SER A 94 -5.59 2.42 -20.07
N PHE A 95 -5.98 1.16 -20.02
CA PHE A 95 -5.96 0.35 -18.81
C PHE A 95 -4.59 -0.29 -18.62
N GLY A 96 -4.23 -0.53 -17.39
CA GLY A 96 -3.02 -1.25 -17.05
C GLY A 96 -2.96 -1.59 -15.58
N VAL A 97 -1.85 -2.18 -15.17
CA VAL A 97 -1.56 -2.52 -13.79
C VAL A 97 -0.15 -2.03 -13.43
N SER A 98 -0.02 -1.44 -12.25
CA SER A 98 1.26 -1.17 -11.61
C SER A 98 1.51 -2.22 -10.55
N LEU A 99 2.59 -2.98 -10.69
CA LEU A 99 3.08 -3.91 -9.68
C LEU A 99 4.12 -3.19 -8.82
N VAL A 100 3.85 -3.05 -7.53
CA VAL A 100 4.78 -2.49 -6.55
C VAL A 100 5.38 -3.64 -5.75
N ILE A 101 6.69 -3.81 -5.86
CA ILE A 101 7.45 -4.88 -5.20
C ILE A 101 8.28 -4.24 -4.10
N LYS A 102 8.16 -4.74 -2.87
CA LYS A 102 8.89 -4.25 -1.69
C LYS A 102 9.62 -5.38 -0.99
N SER A 103 10.81 -5.12 -0.48
CA SER A 103 11.54 -6.07 0.36
C SER A 103 12.68 -5.36 1.10
N GLU A 104 13.01 -5.81 2.31
CA GLU A 104 14.25 -5.42 3.01
C GLU A 104 15.48 -5.99 2.30
N ASP A 105 15.36 -7.18 1.68
CA ASP A 105 16.42 -7.82 0.91
C ASP A 105 16.44 -7.30 -0.53
N THR A 106 17.38 -6.41 -0.81
CA THR A 106 17.54 -5.81 -2.15
C THR A 106 17.88 -6.84 -3.24
N LYS A 107 18.54 -7.97 -2.91
CA LYS A 107 18.83 -9.02 -3.87
C LYS A 107 17.57 -9.76 -4.28
N LYS A 108 16.70 -10.07 -3.31
CA LYS A 108 15.40 -10.69 -3.56
C LYS A 108 14.45 -9.74 -4.29
N LEU A 109 14.44 -8.46 -3.90
CA LEU A 109 13.72 -7.42 -4.64
C LEU A 109 14.10 -7.41 -6.12
N GLU A 110 15.40 -7.44 -6.41
CA GLU A 110 15.91 -7.45 -7.78
C GLU A 110 15.54 -8.73 -8.54
N LEU A 111 15.69 -9.90 -7.89
CA LEU A 111 15.34 -11.20 -8.46
C LEU A 111 13.86 -11.26 -8.85
N VAL A 112 12.97 -10.91 -7.91
CA VAL A 112 11.53 -10.97 -8.11
C VAL A 112 11.07 -9.96 -9.16
N SER A 113 11.62 -8.74 -9.11
CA SER A 113 11.32 -7.70 -10.12
C SER A 113 11.69 -8.16 -11.53
N LYS A 114 12.86 -8.75 -11.72
CA LYS A 114 13.28 -9.31 -13.02
C LYS A 114 12.41 -10.47 -13.47
N LYS A 115 11.99 -11.33 -12.53
CA LYS A 115 11.11 -12.48 -12.83
C LYS A 115 9.75 -12.01 -13.34
N LEU A 116 9.15 -11.02 -12.66
CA LEU A 116 7.89 -10.39 -13.06
C LEU A 116 8.03 -9.67 -14.40
N PHE A 117 9.07 -8.86 -14.57
CA PHE A 117 9.31 -8.11 -15.80
C PHE A 117 9.39 -9.03 -17.03
N ARG A 118 10.20 -10.10 -16.96
CA ARG A 118 10.33 -11.08 -18.05
C ARG A 118 9.02 -11.78 -18.37
N TYR A 119 8.21 -12.10 -17.36
CA TYR A 119 6.90 -12.69 -17.58
C TYR A 119 5.99 -11.74 -18.34
N LEU A 120 5.91 -10.48 -17.91
CA LEU A 120 5.09 -9.46 -18.56
C LEU A 120 5.55 -9.21 -20.01
N GLU A 121 6.86 -9.16 -20.24
CA GLU A 121 7.45 -9.00 -21.57
C GLU A 121 7.08 -10.16 -22.50
N LYS A 122 7.22 -11.40 -22.02
CA LYS A 122 6.85 -12.62 -22.76
C LYS A 122 5.36 -12.65 -23.18
N HIS A 123 4.50 -12.00 -22.40
CA HIS A 123 3.06 -11.91 -22.68
C HIS A 123 2.65 -10.59 -23.35
N ASN A 124 3.58 -9.90 -24.02
CA ASN A 124 3.34 -8.63 -24.70
C ASN A 124 2.80 -7.51 -23.81
N GLY A 125 3.11 -7.55 -22.52
CA GLY A 125 2.64 -6.59 -21.51
C GLY A 125 3.32 -5.24 -21.55
N LYS A 126 4.33 -5.04 -22.41
CA LYS A 126 5.11 -3.80 -22.54
C LYS A 126 5.54 -3.23 -21.18
N PRO A 127 6.22 -4.02 -20.33
CA PRO A 127 6.57 -3.59 -18.99
C PRO A 127 7.53 -2.40 -19.01
N LYS A 128 7.38 -1.51 -18.01
CA LYS A 128 8.28 -0.38 -17.76
C LYS A 128 8.55 -0.26 -16.26
N TYR A 129 9.80 0.01 -15.90
CA TYR A 129 10.15 0.41 -14.52
C TYR A 129 9.86 1.90 -14.29
N PHE A 130 9.51 2.23 -13.03
CA PHE A 130 9.33 3.59 -12.51
C PHE A 130 10.12 3.77 -11.24
#